data_a8115ee5dae256e41da77085d5322566
#
_entry.id   a8115ee5dae256e41da77085d5322566
#
_cell.length_a   1.000
_cell.length_b   1.000
_cell.length_c   1.000
_cell.angle_alpha   90.00
_cell.angle_beta   90.00
_cell.angle_gamma   90.00
#
_symmetry.space_group_name_H-M   'P 1'
#
loop_
_entity.id
_entity.type
_entity.pdbx_description
1 polymer ?
#
loop_
_entity_poly.entity_id
_entity_poly.type
_entity_poly.pdbx_seq_one_letter_code
_entity_poly.pdbx_strand_id
1 'polypeptide(L)'
;MMPITAQEDPGDDDDDSPSRVALRVLNVLSTSFPPQQVFPAVIAHVLQYMQNTDPMFRKGAMLSLAITIEGSVDYIRPQIGDIVTLVCAGLSDSDSVVRRAASTYCKKVGYCAKLVNVDELDEEVAKYHEKLMPLIFSMTSDSNPAIVKYATNALDCILESMGDAILGYLPQLMERLVALLESGPADVKPIALSAIGSAAHSSSEAFAPYFGEVVARIKQAMSLMGEDDVLALRGVATDTISTVAEAAGKEAFRPHLDECTHLALQGMEVDSTTLRESAYCYVGVMSRVYEGEFAKYLSFIVPQILKTLRMDETMPFEYEEADPDMADDDEDELPFSFNTAISDEKEVAADAVGQLFASTSTAFLPYVEEVAAELVKLLSHFSDTARKAATVALFTFIRTFNKIASPEPWMPGVPLVS
;
A
#
# COMPACT_ATOMS: atom_id res chain seq x y z
N MET A 1 -7.73 -25.22 19.19
CA MET A 1 -7.82 -24.22 18.12
C MET A 1 -7.62 -24.80 16.74
N MET A 2 -6.48 -25.42 16.42
CA MET A 2 -6.20 -25.99 15.09
C MET A 2 -7.34 -26.80 14.45
N PRO A 3 -8.08 -27.69 15.15
CA PRO A 3 -9.23 -28.37 14.55
C PRO A 3 -10.38 -27.43 14.18
N ILE A 4 -10.48 -26.26 14.83
CA ILE A 4 -11.55 -25.29 14.57
C ILE A 4 -11.24 -24.49 13.30
N THR A 5 -9.96 -24.22 13.01
CA THR A 5 -9.57 -23.54 11.75
C THR A 5 -9.86 -24.37 10.49
N ALA A 6 -10.09 -25.68 10.66
CA ALA A 6 -10.47 -26.58 9.59
C ALA A 6 -11.99 -26.63 9.32
N GLN A 7 -12.81 -25.92 10.10
CA GLN A 7 -14.25 -25.86 9.86
C GLN A 7 -14.57 -25.02 8.62
N GLU A 8 -15.69 -25.32 7.97
CA GLU A 8 -16.17 -24.58 6.82
C GLU A 8 -16.62 -23.19 7.25
N ASP A 9 -16.20 -22.17 6.52
CA ASP A 9 -16.69 -20.81 6.74
C ASP A 9 -18.07 -20.67 6.11
N PRO A 10 -19.10 -20.24 6.85
CA PRO A 10 -20.46 -20.10 6.31
C PRO A 10 -20.62 -18.95 5.29
N GLY A 11 -19.59 -18.17 5.06
CA GLY A 11 -19.50 -17.07 4.08
C GLY A 11 -18.33 -16.15 4.38
N ASP A 12 -17.91 -15.35 3.40
CA ASP A 12 -16.80 -14.38 3.58
C ASP A 12 -17.17 -13.22 4.55
N ASP A 13 -18.47 -13.03 4.85
CA ASP A 13 -18.98 -11.88 5.61
C ASP A 13 -19.26 -12.17 7.09
N ASP A 14 -19.12 -13.41 7.57
CA ASP A 14 -19.37 -13.73 8.98
C ASP A 14 -18.07 -13.71 9.79
N ASP A 15 -17.78 -12.56 10.39
CA ASP A 15 -16.60 -12.34 11.23
C ASP A 15 -16.61 -13.17 12.53
N ASP A 16 -17.74 -13.72 12.95
CA ASP A 16 -17.92 -14.51 14.16
C ASP A 16 -17.89 -16.01 13.92
N SER A 17 -17.56 -16.46 12.72
CA SER A 17 -17.41 -17.90 12.45
C SER A 17 -16.35 -18.53 13.39
N PRO A 18 -16.57 -19.77 13.87
CA PRO A 18 -15.62 -20.43 14.77
C PRO A 18 -14.21 -20.50 14.19
N SER A 19 -14.05 -20.66 12.90
CA SER A 19 -12.77 -20.72 12.21
C SER A 19 -12.05 -19.37 12.27
N ARG A 20 -12.75 -18.24 12.01
CA ARG A 20 -12.19 -16.90 12.11
C ARG A 20 -11.83 -16.50 13.54
N VAL A 21 -12.69 -16.83 14.50
CA VAL A 21 -12.40 -16.61 15.93
C VAL A 21 -11.13 -17.38 16.33
N ALA A 22 -10.98 -18.64 15.90
CA ALA A 22 -9.77 -19.43 16.18
C ALA A 22 -8.52 -18.81 15.55
N LEU A 23 -8.60 -18.26 14.34
CA LEU A 23 -7.49 -17.57 13.69
C LEU A 23 -7.14 -16.26 14.40
N ARG A 24 -8.14 -15.45 14.83
CA ARG A 24 -7.89 -14.27 15.67
C ARG A 24 -7.16 -14.60 16.95
N VAL A 25 -7.59 -15.65 17.66
CA VAL A 25 -6.90 -16.08 18.89
C VAL A 25 -5.47 -16.57 18.59
N LEU A 26 -5.23 -17.29 17.49
CA LEU A 26 -3.87 -17.65 17.07
C LEU A 26 -3.02 -16.42 16.79
N ASN A 27 -3.58 -15.40 16.14
CA ASN A 27 -2.90 -14.14 15.90
C ASN A 27 -2.48 -13.46 17.21
N VAL A 28 -3.41 -13.29 18.14
CA VAL A 28 -3.13 -12.72 19.47
C VAL A 28 -2.04 -13.52 20.20
N LEU A 29 -2.10 -14.85 20.17
CA LEU A 29 -1.08 -15.69 20.79
C LEU A 29 0.30 -15.51 20.13
N SER A 30 0.36 -15.43 18.81
CA SER A 30 1.62 -15.28 18.07
C SER A 30 2.26 -13.91 18.27
N THR A 31 1.47 -12.86 18.42
CA THR A 31 1.95 -11.48 18.60
C THR A 31 2.21 -11.11 20.07
N SER A 32 1.53 -11.79 21.02
CA SER A 32 1.65 -11.47 22.45
C SER A 32 2.61 -12.38 23.23
N PHE A 33 2.98 -13.53 22.69
CA PHE A 33 3.88 -14.48 23.36
C PHE A 33 5.18 -14.67 22.56
N PRO A 34 6.28 -15.05 23.25
CA PRO A 34 7.54 -15.34 22.56
C PRO A 34 7.37 -16.42 21.49
N PRO A 35 7.88 -16.21 20.25
CA PRO A 35 7.67 -17.13 19.13
C PRO A 35 8.18 -18.56 19.40
N GLN A 36 9.20 -18.71 20.25
CA GLN A 36 9.74 -20.02 20.69
C GLN A 36 8.70 -20.89 21.42
N GLN A 37 7.65 -20.27 21.99
CA GLN A 37 6.60 -20.99 22.70
C GLN A 37 5.40 -21.31 21.79
N VAL A 38 5.11 -20.47 20.82
CA VAL A 38 3.93 -20.58 19.95
C VAL A 38 4.24 -21.32 18.65
N PHE A 39 5.24 -20.88 17.93
CA PHE A 39 5.54 -21.37 16.57
C PHE A 39 5.81 -22.88 16.51
N PRO A 40 6.63 -23.52 17.39
CA PRO A 40 6.89 -24.95 17.33
C PRO A 40 5.63 -25.81 17.49
N ALA A 41 4.67 -25.34 18.32
CA ALA A 41 3.41 -26.05 18.49
C ALA A 41 2.52 -25.92 17.25
N VAL A 42 2.47 -24.75 16.63
CA VAL A 42 1.68 -24.51 15.41
C VAL A 42 2.27 -25.30 14.24
N ILE A 43 3.58 -25.20 13.99
CA ILE A 43 4.20 -25.88 12.83
C ILE A 43 4.09 -27.41 12.89
N ALA A 44 4.13 -28.01 14.11
CA ALA A 44 3.92 -29.44 14.27
C ALA A 44 2.53 -29.88 13.79
N HIS A 45 1.49 -29.09 14.07
CA HIS A 45 0.13 -29.36 13.59
C HIS A 45 -0.02 -29.05 12.09
N VAL A 46 0.60 -27.98 11.61
CA VAL A 46 0.62 -27.63 10.18
C VAL A 46 1.17 -28.81 9.35
N LEU A 47 2.32 -29.34 9.74
CA LEU A 47 2.94 -30.49 9.05
C LEU A 47 2.03 -31.73 9.05
N GLN A 48 1.35 -31.99 10.16
CA GLN A 48 0.40 -33.10 10.27
C GLN A 48 -0.83 -32.87 9.38
N TYR A 49 -1.39 -31.66 9.38
CA TYR A 49 -2.61 -31.33 8.65
C TYR A 49 -2.40 -31.25 7.14
N MET A 50 -1.23 -30.83 6.68
CA MET A 50 -0.87 -30.83 5.26
C MET A 50 -0.85 -32.24 4.63
N GLN A 51 -0.76 -33.29 5.47
CA GLN A 51 -0.84 -34.69 5.00
C GLN A 51 -2.27 -35.26 5.07
N ASN A 52 -3.25 -34.48 5.52
CA ASN A 52 -4.64 -34.95 5.64
C ASN A 52 -5.30 -35.07 4.26
N THR A 53 -6.11 -36.11 4.07
CA THR A 53 -6.90 -36.31 2.85
C THR A 53 -8.01 -35.27 2.70
N ASP A 54 -8.55 -34.76 3.81
CA ASP A 54 -9.55 -33.70 3.82
C ASP A 54 -8.90 -32.35 3.53
N PRO A 55 -9.32 -31.64 2.45
CA PRO A 55 -8.77 -30.34 2.08
C PRO A 55 -9.03 -29.25 3.14
N MET A 56 -10.07 -29.39 3.98
CA MET A 56 -10.36 -28.42 5.02
C MET A 56 -9.27 -28.39 6.09
N PHE A 57 -8.67 -29.53 6.45
CA PHE A 57 -7.52 -29.57 7.35
C PHE A 57 -6.29 -28.93 6.70
N ARG A 58 -6.03 -29.17 5.39
CA ARG A 58 -4.91 -28.53 4.68
C ARG A 58 -5.11 -27.01 4.55
N LYS A 59 -6.37 -26.56 4.31
CA LYS A 59 -6.76 -25.13 4.39
C LYS A 59 -6.43 -24.56 5.76
N GLY A 60 -6.91 -25.19 6.84
CA GLY A 60 -6.65 -24.74 8.20
C GLY A 60 -5.16 -24.65 8.54
N ALA A 61 -4.35 -25.60 8.02
CA ALA A 61 -2.89 -25.56 8.14
C ALA A 61 -2.29 -24.29 7.51
N MET A 62 -2.67 -23.98 6.25
CA MET A 62 -2.15 -22.81 5.53
C MET A 62 -2.57 -21.50 6.21
N LEU A 63 -3.82 -21.37 6.61
CA LEU A 63 -4.30 -20.17 7.31
C LEU A 63 -3.62 -19.99 8.69
N SER A 64 -3.45 -21.08 9.44
CA SER A 64 -2.77 -21.04 10.75
C SER A 64 -1.29 -20.65 10.60
N LEU A 65 -0.61 -21.16 9.58
CA LEU A 65 0.75 -20.78 9.25
C LEU A 65 0.83 -19.28 8.92
N ALA A 66 -0.03 -18.81 8.02
CA ALA A 66 -0.07 -17.41 7.58
C ALA A 66 -0.26 -16.42 8.75
N ILE A 67 -1.16 -16.74 9.68
CA ILE A 67 -1.45 -15.89 10.84
C ILE A 67 -0.27 -15.87 11.84
N THR A 68 0.42 -17.00 12.03
CA THR A 68 1.46 -17.12 13.06
C THR A 68 2.78 -16.47 12.65
N ILE A 69 3.00 -16.24 11.38
CA ILE A 69 4.23 -15.62 10.86
C ILE A 69 4.43 -14.21 11.40
N GLU A 70 3.38 -13.42 11.49
CA GLU A 70 3.44 -11.99 11.90
C GLU A 70 4.16 -11.81 13.26
N GLY A 71 3.87 -12.67 14.23
CA GLY A 71 4.53 -12.64 15.54
C GLY A 71 5.82 -13.48 15.63
N SER A 72 6.30 -14.07 14.53
CA SER A 72 7.38 -15.05 14.57
C SER A 72 8.51 -14.78 13.57
N VAL A 73 8.56 -13.62 12.97
CA VAL A 73 9.43 -13.25 11.84
C VAL A 73 10.90 -13.63 12.09
N ASP A 74 11.52 -13.12 13.15
CA ASP A 74 12.93 -13.39 13.45
C ASP A 74 13.19 -14.88 13.77
N TYR A 75 12.20 -15.54 14.35
CA TYR A 75 12.32 -16.96 14.70
C TYR A 75 12.27 -17.87 13.46
N ILE A 76 11.49 -17.50 12.45
CA ILE A 76 11.31 -18.30 11.23
C ILE A 76 12.40 -18.05 10.18
N ARG A 77 13.10 -16.92 10.24
CA ARG A 77 14.14 -16.54 9.27
C ARG A 77 15.15 -17.66 8.98
N PRO A 78 15.72 -18.36 9.96
CA PRO A 78 16.69 -19.43 9.69
C PRO A 78 16.09 -20.65 8.98
N GLN A 79 14.75 -20.81 9.02
CA GLN A 79 14.03 -21.96 8.47
C GLN A 79 13.06 -21.55 7.34
N ILE A 80 13.26 -20.36 6.76
CA ILE A 80 12.36 -19.81 5.72
C ILE A 80 12.24 -20.75 4.52
N GLY A 81 13.30 -21.49 4.16
CA GLY A 81 13.29 -22.44 3.06
C GLY A 81 12.32 -23.61 3.25
N ASP A 82 12.17 -24.09 4.47
CA ASP A 82 11.20 -25.15 4.80
C ASP A 82 9.78 -24.61 4.74
N ILE A 83 9.58 -23.38 5.21
CA ILE A 83 8.28 -22.68 5.17
C ILE A 83 7.89 -22.42 3.72
N VAL A 84 8.78 -21.88 2.89
CA VAL A 84 8.52 -21.70 1.45
C VAL A 84 8.16 -23.02 0.78
N THR A 85 8.79 -24.11 1.16
CA THR A 85 8.47 -25.44 0.61
C THR A 85 7.05 -25.88 0.98
N LEU A 86 6.60 -25.63 2.21
CA LEU A 86 5.22 -25.87 2.63
C LEU A 86 4.22 -25.00 1.86
N VAL A 87 4.55 -23.72 1.67
CA VAL A 87 3.72 -22.79 0.89
C VAL A 87 3.61 -23.25 -0.55
N CYS A 88 4.72 -23.63 -1.19
CA CYS A 88 4.69 -24.20 -2.55
C CYS A 88 3.81 -25.45 -2.65
N ALA A 89 3.81 -26.30 -1.63
CA ALA A 89 2.92 -27.47 -1.58
C ALA A 89 1.43 -27.03 -1.50
N GLY A 90 1.11 -26.01 -0.70
CA GLY A 90 -0.24 -25.44 -0.63
C GLY A 90 -0.69 -24.74 -1.92
N LEU A 91 0.20 -24.00 -2.57
CA LEU A 91 -0.07 -23.35 -3.87
C LEU A 91 -0.30 -24.34 -5.01
N SER A 92 0.29 -25.53 -4.89
CA SER A 92 0.15 -26.61 -5.87
C SER A 92 -0.93 -27.63 -5.51
N ASP A 93 -1.72 -27.38 -4.45
CA ASP A 93 -2.75 -28.34 -4.01
C ASP A 93 -3.82 -28.53 -5.08
N SER A 94 -4.34 -29.76 -5.17
CA SER A 94 -5.43 -30.10 -6.10
C SER A 94 -6.72 -29.36 -5.79
N ASP A 95 -6.96 -29.00 -4.51
CA ASP A 95 -8.18 -28.34 -4.06
C ASP A 95 -8.02 -26.82 -4.05
N SER A 96 -8.97 -26.11 -4.65
CA SER A 96 -8.96 -24.65 -4.77
C SER A 96 -9.04 -23.93 -3.42
N VAL A 97 -9.67 -24.53 -2.41
CA VAL A 97 -9.78 -23.96 -1.06
C VAL A 97 -8.41 -23.89 -0.40
N VAL A 98 -7.56 -24.90 -0.59
CA VAL A 98 -6.18 -24.92 -0.09
C VAL A 98 -5.29 -23.94 -0.84
N ARG A 99 -5.40 -23.90 -2.19
CA ARG A 99 -4.63 -22.93 -3.00
C ARG A 99 -4.98 -21.48 -2.61
N ARG A 100 -6.27 -21.18 -2.37
CA ARG A 100 -6.70 -19.87 -1.88
C ARG A 100 -6.06 -19.52 -0.54
N ALA A 101 -6.08 -20.44 0.42
CA ALA A 101 -5.48 -20.23 1.73
C ALA A 101 -3.96 -20.03 1.65
N ALA A 102 -3.26 -20.77 0.79
CA ALA A 102 -1.83 -20.61 0.56
C ALA A 102 -1.49 -19.26 -0.10
N SER A 103 -2.35 -18.76 -1.00
CA SER A 103 -2.19 -17.43 -1.62
C SER A 103 -2.35 -16.29 -0.61
N THR A 104 -3.23 -16.46 0.38
CA THR A 104 -3.39 -15.53 1.50
C THR A 104 -2.08 -15.42 2.30
N TYR A 105 -1.33 -16.51 2.40
CA TYR A 105 0.01 -16.51 2.99
C TYR A 105 0.98 -15.60 2.22
N CYS A 106 1.07 -15.75 0.92
CA CYS A 106 1.95 -14.91 0.10
C CYS A 106 1.63 -13.40 0.26
N LYS A 107 0.33 -13.06 0.34
CA LYS A 107 -0.10 -11.68 0.64
C LYS A 107 0.37 -11.22 2.02
N LYS A 108 0.26 -12.07 3.05
CA LYS A 108 0.63 -11.69 4.41
C LYS A 108 2.14 -11.53 4.59
N VAL A 109 2.95 -12.35 3.96
CA VAL A 109 4.42 -12.20 3.97
C VAL A 109 4.82 -10.85 3.38
N GLY A 110 4.25 -10.46 2.22
CA GLY A 110 4.48 -9.15 1.64
C GLY A 110 3.88 -7.99 2.46
N TYR A 111 2.72 -8.20 3.10
CA TYR A 111 2.04 -7.16 3.89
C TYR A 111 2.66 -6.95 5.27
N CYS A 112 3.14 -8.02 5.92
CA CYS A 112 3.87 -7.92 7.19
C CYS A 112 5.19 -7.16 7.02
N ALA A 113 5.87 -7.33 5.91
CA ALA A 113 7.07 -6.59 5.58
C ALA A 113 6.83 -5.07 5.49
N LYS A 114 5.69 -4.64 4.94
CA LYS A 114 5.33 -3.20 4.87
C LYS A 114 4.90 -2.59 6.22
N LEU A 115 4.22 -3.35 7.08
CA LEU A 115 3.64 -2.82 8.32
C LEU A 115 4.59 -2.78 9.51
N VAL A 116 5.67 -3.57 9.52
CA VAL A 116 6.51 -3.76 10.72
C VAL A 116 7.97 -3.36 10.50
N ASN A 117 8.33 -2.66 9.44
CA ASN A 117 9.73 -2.34 9.12
C ASN A 117 10.62 -3.62 8.95
N VAL A 118 10.07 -4.69 8.41
CA VAL A 118 10.76 -5.95 8.21
C VAL A 118 11.13 -6.11 6.74
N ASP A 119 11.91 -5.18 6.22
CA ASP A 119 12.55 -5.24 4.88
C ASP A 119 13.40 -6.51 4.67
N GLU A 120 13.64 -7.26 5.74
CA GLU A 120 14.56 -8.38 5.75
C GLU A 120 13.95 -9.73 5.34
N LEU A 121 12.62 -9.94 5.44
CA LEU A 121 12.00 -11.20 5.00
C LEU A 121 11.67 -11.20 3.52
N ASP A 122 11.38 -10.06 2.94
CA ASP A 122 11.07 -9.94 1.52
C ASP A 122 12.27 -10.33 0.68
N GLU A 123 13.45 -9.85 1.03
CA GLU A 123 14.70 -10.26 0.39
C GLU A 123 14.99 -11.75 0.57
N GLU A 124 14.66 -12.32 1.76
CA GLU A 124 14.85 -13.76 2.01
C GLU A 124 13.88 -14.61 1.20
N VAL A 125 12.60 -14.19 1.09
CA VAL A 125 11.59 -14.88 0.28
C VAL A 125 11.89 -14.73 -1.22
N ALA A 126 12.33 -13.56 -1.66
CA ALA A 126 12.71 -13.30 -3.04
C ALA A 126 13.82 -14.25 -3.54
N LYS A 127 14.71 -14.73 -2.67
CA LYS A 127 15.73 -15.76 -3.03
C LYS A 127 15.12 -17.07 -3.53
N TYR A 128 13.84 -17.32 -3.24
CA TYR A 128 13.11 -18.51 -3.69
C TYR A 128 12.22 -18.26 -4.91
N HIS A 129 12.42 -17.14 -5.61
CA HIS A 129 11.61 -16.74 -6.76
C HIS A 129 11.49 -17.84 -7.83
N GLU A 130 12.55 -18.63 -8.07
CA GLU A 130 12.52 -19.73 -9.05
C GLU A 130 11.48 -20.82 -8.73
N LYS A 131 11.14 -20.99 -7.43
CA LYS A 131 10.08 -21.92 -6.99
C LYS A 131 8.71 -21.27 -6.94
N LEU A 132 8.65 -20.01 -6.50
CA LEU A 132 7.39 -19.30 -6.25
C LEU A 132 6.77 -18.75 -7.54
N MET A 133 7.55 -18.08 -8.39
CA MET A 133 7.03 -17.40 -9.58
C MET A 133 6.24 -18.31 -10.52
N PRO A 134 6.69 -19.53 -10.90
CA PRO A 134 5.91 -20.40 -11.76
C PRO A 134 4.53 -20.78 -11.17
N LEU A 135 4.46 -20.97 -9.85
CA LEU A 135 3.22 -21.29 -9.14
C LEU A 135 2.28 -20.11 -9.11
N ILE A 136 2.78 -18.93 -8.72
CA ILE A 136 1.99 -17.70 -8.68
C ILE A 136 1.46 -17.36 -10.08
N PHE A 137 2.31 -17.45 -11.11
CA PHE A 137 1.86 -17.27 -12.50
C PHE A 137 0.73 -18.23 -12.90
N SER A 138 0.86 -19.51 -12.56
CA SER A 138 -0.19 -20.49 -12.81
C SER A 138 -1.51 -20.08 -12.16
N MET A 139 -1.45 -19.57 -10.94
CA MET A 139 -2.63 -19.17 -10.16
C MET A 139 -3.29 -17.88 -10.65
N THR A 140 -2.56 -16.97 -11.29
CA THR A 140 -3.19 -15.80 -11.94
C THR A 140 -4.13 -16.19 -13.07
N SER A 141 -4.10 -17.44 -13.51
CA SER A 141 -4.98 -18.03 -14.54
C SER A 141 -5.96 -19.07 -13.98
N ASP A 142 -6.11 -19.14 -12.65
CA ASP A 142 -7.06 -20.06 -12.00
C ASP A 142 -8.51 -19.73 -12.39
N SER A 143 -9.35 -20.75 -12.44
CA SER A 143 -10.79 -20.61 -12.70
C SER A 143 -11.55 -19.88 -11.58
N ASN A 144 -10.98 -19.84 -10.36
CA ASN A 144 -11.55 -19.17 -9.22
C ASN A 144 -11.05 -17.72 -9.14
N PRO A 145 -11.92 -16.69 -9.30
CA PRO A 145 -11.52 -15.28 -9.26
C PRO A 145 -10.81 -14.85 -7.98
N ALA A 146 -11.20 -15.44 -6.84
CA ALA A 146 -10.54 -15.14 -5.55
C ALA A 146 -9.09 -15.60 -5.55
N ILE A 147 -8.77 -16.75 -6.18
CA ILE A 147 -7.37 -17.21 -6.32
C ILE A 147 -6.60 -16.27 -7.22
N VAL A 148 -7.18 -15.83 -8.34
CA VAL A 148 -6.56 -14.84 -9.26
C VAL A 148 -6.23 -13.57 -8.50
N LYS A 149 -7.16 -13.05 -7.70
CA LYS A 149 -6.96 -11.86 -6.86
C LYS A 149 -5.78 -12.02 -5.89
N TYR A 150 -5.77 -13.10 -5.11
CA TYR A 150 -4.70 -13.35 -4.14
C TYR A 150 -3.35 -13.61 -4.81
N ALA A 151 -3.32 -14.32 -5.93
CA ALA A 151 -2.11 -14.56 -6.71
C ALA A 151 -1.55 -13.26 -7.29
N THR A 152 -2.39 -12.36 -7.79
CA THR A 152 -1.97 -11.06 -8.32
C THR A 152 -1.43 -10.17 -7.19
N ASN A 153 -2.05 -10.17 -6.00
CA ASN A 153 -1.49 -9.49 -4.83
C ASN A 153 -0.13 -10.05 -4.41
N ALA A 154 0.00 -11.38 -4.38
CA ALA A 154 1.28 -12.02 -4.04
C ALA A 154 2.38 -11.67 -5.07
N LEU A 155 2.00 -11.58 -6.34
CA LEU A 155 2.89 -11.14 -7.41
C LEU A 155 3.37 -9.71 -7.18
N ASP A 156 2.47 -8.77 -6.92
CA ASP A 156 2.78 -7.37 -6.64
C ASP A 156 3.80 -7.24 -5.50
N CYS A 157 3.54 -7.90 -4.37
CA CYS A 157 4.46 -7.87 -3.22
C CYS A 157 5.86 -8.45 -3.53
N ILE A 158 5.94 -9.58 -4.24
CA ILE A 158 7.23 -10.21 -4.56
C ILE A 158 8.04 -9.34 -5.52
N LEU A 159 7.39 -8.68 -6.47
CA LEU A 159 8.06 -7.87 -7.49
C LEU A 159 8.85 -6.71 -6.89
N GLU A 160 8.39 -6.12 -5.79
CA GLU A 160 9.10 -5.03 -5.11
C GLU A 160 10.48 -5.46 -4.58
N SER A 161 10.65 -6.74 -4.25
CA SER A 161 11.87 -7.27 -3.62
C SER A 161 12.75 -8.10 -4.54
N MET A 162 12.36 -8.29 -5.81
CA MET A 162 13.11 -9.17 -6.73
C MET A 162 14.40 -8.58 -7.28
N GLY A 163 14.54 -7.25 -7.30
CA GLY A 163 15.68 -6.60 -7.94
C GLY A 163 15.92 -7.14 -9.36
N ASP A 164 17.18 -7.37 -9.73
CA ASP A 164 17.55 -7.83 -11.09
C ASP A 164 16.97 -9.20 -11.47
N ALA A 165 16.51 -10.00 -10.50
CA ALA A 165 15.91 -11.31 -10.79
C ALA A 165 14.60 -11.19 -11.60
N ILE A 166 13.93 -10.04 -11.56
CA ILE A 166 12.71 -9.76 -12.34
C ILE A 166 12.94 -9.85 -13.85
N LEU A 167 14.17 -9.52 -14.33
CA LEU A 167 14.47 -9.40 -15.75
C LEU A 167 14.17 -10.69 -16.53
N GLY A 168 14.38 -11.86 -15.90
CA GLY A 168 14.06 -13.15 -16.50
C GLY A 168 12.58 -13.41 -16.69
N TYR A 169 11.72 -12.74 -15.93
CA TYR A 169 10.27 -12.93 -15.94
C TYR A 169 9.53 -11.79 -16.65
N LEU A 170 10.18 -10.66 -16.88
CA LEU A 170 9.55 -9.40 -17.29
C LEU A 170 8.66 -9.54 -18.54
N PRO A 171 9.04 -10.22 -19.64
CA PRO A 171 8.18 -10.35 -20.80
C PRO A 171 6.86 -11.08 -20.50
N GLN A 172 6.93 -12.24 -19.83
CA GLN A 172 5.75 -13.02 -19.47
C GLN A 172 4.90 -12.31 -18.41
N LEU A 173 5.56 -11.61 -17.47
CA LEU A 173 4.93 -10.82 -16.44
C LEU A 173 4.09 -9.70 -17.05
N MET A 174 4.66 -8.90 -17.92
CA MET A 174 3.98 -7.77 -18.55
C MET A 174 2.80 -8.23 -19.41
N GLU A 175 2.98 -9.28 -20.23
CA GLU A 175 1.89 -9.88 -21.00
C GLU A 175 0.72 -10.27 -20.09
N ARG A 176 1.01 -10.91 -18.95
CA ARG A 176 -0.01 -11.36 -18.01
C ARG A 176 -0.70 -10.23 -17.27
N LEU A 177 0.06 -9.25 -16.75
CA LEU A 177 -0.49 -8.11 -16.02
C LEU A 177 -1.37 -7.24 -16.93
N VAL A 178 -0.95 -6.99 -18.17
CA VAL A 178 -1.75 -6.27 -19.15
C VAL A 178 -3.05 -7.03 -19.46
N ALA A 179 -3.01 -8.36 -19.64
CA ALA A 179 -4.21 -9.15 -19.86
C ALA A 179 -5.17 -9.11 -18.66
N LEU A 180 -4.67 -9.10 -17.42
CA LEU A 180 -5.48 -8.94 -16.21
C LEU A 180 -6.10 -7.55 -16.11
N LEU A 181 -5.37 -6.50 -16.48
CA LEU A 181 -5.88 -5.13 -16.51
C LEU A 181 -7.01 -4.96 -17.53
N GLU A 182 -6.89 -5.57 -18.70
CA GLU A 182 -7.89 -5.46 -19.78
C GLU A 182 -9.15 -6.29 -19.51
N SER A 183 -8.97 -7.56 -19.20
CA SER A 183 -10.05 -8.55 -19.19
C SER A 183 -10.24 -9.29 -17.85
N GLY A 184 -9.45 -8.95 -16.83
CA GLY A 184 -9.57 -9.52 -15.49
C GLY A 184 -10.82 -9.04 -14.74
N PRO A 185 -11.16 -9.71 -13.60
CA PRO A 185 -12.19 -9.24 -12.69
C PRO A 185 -11.98 -7.79 -12.24
N ALA A 186 -13.06 -7.05 -11.96
CA ALA A 186 -12.98 -5.62 -11.62
C ALA A 186 -12.07 -5.37 -10.41
N ASP A 187 -12.15 -6.21 -9.39
CA ASP A 187 -11.36 -6.12 -8.16
C ASP A 187 -9.88 -6.60 -8.31
N VAL A 188 -9.53 -7.19 -9.45
CA VAL A 188 -8.14 -7.57 -9.80
C VAL A 188 -7.44 -6.47 -10.59
N LYS A 189 -8.16 -5.64 -11.34
CA LYS A 189 -7.58 -4.59 -12.18
C LYS A 189 -6.71 -3.59 -11.43
N PRO A 190 -7.13 -3.05 -10.26
CA PRO A 190 -6.28 -2.16 -9.47
C PRO A 190 -4.98 -2.85 -9.03
N ILE A 191 -5.06 -4.12 -8.64
CA ILE A 191 -3.90 -4.89 -8.19
C ILE A 191 -2.93 -5.16 -9.34
N ALA A 192 -3.45 -5.53 -10.52
CA ALA A 192 -2.63 -5.72 -11.71
C ALA A 192 -1.92 -4.42 -12.12
N LEU A 193 -2.60 -3.28 -11.93
CA LEU A 193 -2.02 -1.97 -12.22
C LEU A 193 -0.91 -1.61 -11.22
N SER A 194 -1.10 -1.86 -9.92
CA SER A 194 -0.07 -1.72 -8.89
C SER A 194 1.14 -2.60 -9.22
N ALA A 195 0.92 -3.88 -9.55
CA ALA A 195 1.98 -4.81 -9.93
C ALA A 195 2.76 -4.37 -11.19
N ILE A 196 2.13 -3.66 -12.13
CA ILE A 196 2.83 -3.02 -13.25
C ILE A 196 3.77 -1.92 -12.75
N GLY A 197 3.34 -1.13 -11.77
CA GLY A 197 4.17 -0.13 -11.10
C GLY A 197 5.39 -0.74 -10.41
N SER A 198 5.17 -1.80 -9.62
CA SER A 198 6.23 -2.56 -8.94
C SER A 198 7.22 -3.18 -9.94
N ALA A 199 6.70 -3.71 -11.06
CA ALA A 199 7.52 -4.23 -12.14
C ALA A 199 8.37 -3.14 -12.81
N ALA A 200 7.80 -1.96 -13.06
CA ALA A 200 8.52 -0.82 -13.63
C ALA A 200 9.63 -0.35 -12.68
N HIS A 201 9.34 -0.21 -11.40
CA HIS A 201 10.31 0.20 -10.39
C HIS A 201 11.48 -0.77 -10.30
N SER A 202 11.21 -2.07 -10.19
CA SER A 202 12.24 -3.10 -10.01
C SER A 202 13.07 -3.36 -11.27
N SER A 203 12.50 -3.18 -12.48
CA SER A 203 13.20 -3.44 -13.73
C SER A 203 13.87 -2.22 -14.37
N SER A 204 13.57 -1.00 -13.86
CA SER A 204 14.20 0.26 -14.29
C SER A 204 14.30 0.40 -15.82
N GLU A 205 15.51 0.51 -16.40
CA GLU A 205 15.73 0.68 -17.84
C GLU A 205 15.15 -0.47 -18.69
N ALA A 206 15.07 -1.69 -18.17
CA ALA A 206 14.53 -2.83 -18.90
C ALA A 206 13.00 -2.72 -19.13
N PHE A 207 12.32 -1.82 -18.41
CA PHE A 207 10.91 -1.53 -18.62
C PHE A 207 10.62 -0.72 -19.90
N ALA A 208 11.62 -0.05 -20.47
CA ALA A 208 11.46 0.86 -21.61
C ALA A 208 10.63 0.31 -22.79
N PRO A 209 10.72 -0.99 -23.19
CA PRO A 209 9.88 -1.52 -24.27
C PRO A 209 8.38 -1.50 -23.98
N TYR A 210 7.98 -1.53 -22.72
CA TYR A 210 6.58 -1.60 -22.28
C TYR A 210 6.01 -0.22 -21.96
N PHE A 211 6.87 0.78 -21.73
CA PHE A 211 6.53 2.10 -21.24
C PHE A 211 5.38 2.76 -22.02
N GLY A 212 5.47 2.85 -23.35
CA GLY A 212 4.49 3.56 -24.16
C GLY A 212 3.08 2.94 -24.08
N GLU A 213 3.00 1.62 -24.10
CA GLU A 213 1.76 0.87 -24.01
C GLU A 213 1.13 0.99 -22.62
N VAL A 214 1.95 0.87 -21.58
CA VAL A 214 1.52 0.99 -20.20
C VAL A 214 1.01 2.40 -19.88
N VAL A 215 1.76 3.44 -20.25
CA VAL A 215 1.34 4.84 -20.03
C VAL A 215 0.00 5.14 -20.70
N ALA A 216 -0.24 4.62 -21.90
CA ALA A 216 -1.52 4.82 -22.60
C ALA A 216 -2.69 4.22 -21.79
N ARG A 217 -2.54 3.00 -21.24
CA ARG A 217 -3.56 2.34 -20.42
C ARG A 217 -3.78 3.03 -19.07
N ILE A 218 -2.70 3.46 -18.44
CA ILE A 218 -2.79 4.19 -17.16
C ILE A 218 -3.56 5.49 -17.36
N LYS A 219 -3.26 6.27 -18.39
CA LYS A 219 -3.99 7.52 -18.69
C LYS A 219 -5.49 7.27 -18.96
N GLN A 220 -5.81 6.16 -19.63
CA GLN A 220 -7.21 5.76 -19.80
C GLN A 220 -7.88 5.48 -18.45
N ALA A 221 -7.21 4.76 -17.55
CA ALA A 221 -7.72 4.50 -16.20
C ALA A 221 -7.84 5.79 -15.37
N MET A 222 -6.88 6.71 -15.44
CA MET A 222 -6.92 8.02 -14.77
C MET A 222 -8.07 8.92 -15.25
N SER A 223 -8.64 8.67 -16.43
CA SER A 223 -9.77 9.44 -16.98
C SER A 223 -11.15 8.85 -16.63
N LEU A 224 -11.20 7.71 -15.94
CA LEU A 224 -12.45 7.05 -15.61
C LEU A 224 -13.28 7.89 -14.63
N MET A 225 -14.60 7.83 -14.80
CA MET A 225 -15.60 8.44 -13.93
C MET A 225 -16.65 7.39 -13.62
N GLY A 226 -17.04 7.27 -12.38
CA GLY A 226 -18.03 6.24 -11.97
C GLY A 226 -18.19 6.16 -10.46
N GLU A 227 -18.63 5.01 -9.99
CA GLU A 227 -18.78 4.69 -8.58
C GLU A 227 -17.44 4.35 -7.91
N ASP A 228 -17.45 4.08 -6.62
CA ASP A 228 -16.27 3.91 -5.77
C ASP A 228 -15.23 2.94 -6.31
N ASP A 229 -15.66 1.80 -6.87
CA ASP A 229 -14.72 0.82 -7.46
C ASP A 229 -13.94 1.39 -8.65
N VAL A 230 -14.62 2.21 -9.47
CA VAL A 230 -14.01 2.88 -10.63
C VAL A 230 -13.08 4.00 -10.16
N LEU A 231 -13.48 4.74 -9.13
CA LEU A 231 -12.65 5.79 -8.53
C LEU A 231 -11.42 5.20 -7.82
N ALA A 232 -11.55 4.03 -7.20
CA ALA A 232 -10.42 3.29 -6.63
C ALA A 232 -9.40 2.89 -7.70
N LEU A 233 -9.87 2.35 -8.85
CA LEU A 233 -8.98 2.04 -9.99
C LEU A 233 -8.29 3.31 -10.53
N ARG A 234 -9.03 4.43 -10.62
CA ARG A 234 -8.47 5.72 -11.03
C ARG A 234 -7.39 6.22 -10.05
N GLY A 235 -7.60 6.05 -8.75
CA GLY A 235 -6.63 6.38 -7.70
C GLY A 235 -5.33 5.59 -7.88
N VAL A 236 -5.44 4.26 -7.97
CA VAL A 236 -4.28 3.38 -8.20
C VAL A 236 -3.56 3.74 -9.52
N ALA A 237 -4.30 4.12 -10.57
CA ALA A 237 -3.71 4.58 -11.81
C ALA A 237 -2.88 5.86 -11.62
N THR A 238 -3.35 6.78 -10.77
CA THR A 238 -2.64 8.03 -10.47
C THR A 238 -1.36 7.79 -9.66
N ASP A 239 -1.35 6.80 -8.76
CA ASP A 239 -0.14 6.40 -8.04
C ASP A 239 0.83 5.65 -8.97
N THR A 240 0.32 4.69 -9.73
CA THR A 240 1.14 3.87 -10.63
C THR A 240 1.85 4.70 -11.70
N ILE A 241 1.19 5.75 -12.25
CA ILE A 241 1.85 6.61 -13.25
C ILE A 241 3.04 7.35 -12.66
N SER A 242 3.02 7.67 -11.37
CA SER A 242 4.15 8.30 -10.68
C SER A 242 5.36 7.37 -10.63
N THR A 243 5.14 6.12 -10.24
CA THR A 243 6.17 5.08 -10.16
C THR A 243 6.75 4.76 -11.54
N VAL A 244 5.89 4.64 -12.55
CA VAL A 244 6.31 4.40 -13.94
C VAL A 244 7.11 5.59 -14.48
N ALA A 245 6.72 6.82 -14.14
CA ALA A 245 7.44 8.04 -14.56
C ALA A 245 8.83 8.12 -13.93
N GLU A 246 8.94 7.78 -12.63
CA GLU A 246 10.20 7.76 -11.90
C GLU A 246 11.14 6.69 -12.45
N ALA A 247 10.63 5.48 -12.73
CA ALA A 247 11.39 4.37 -13.29
C ALA A 247 11.88 4.66 -14.73
N ALA A 248 11.04 5.27 -15.59
CA ALA A 248 11.39 5.62 -16.96
C ALA A 248 12.31 6.85 -17.07
N GLY A 249 12.31 7.67 -16.02
CA GLY A 249 13.09 8.90 -15.95
C GLY A 249 12.45 10.11 -16.63
N LYS A 250 12.93 11.27 -16.23
CA LYS A 250 12.39 12.60 -16.57
C LYS A 250 12.15 12.82 -18.07
N GLU A 251 13.13 12.47 -18.91
CA GLU A 251 13.05 12.77 -20.34
C GLU A 251 12.06 11.86 -21.07
N ALA A 252 11.99 10.57 -20.70
CA ALA A 252 11.05 9.64 -21.30
C ALA A 252 9.60 10.01 -20.96
N PHE A 253 9.36 10.48 -19.73
CA PHE A 253 8.01 10.84 -19.27
C PHE A 253 7.59 12.26 -19.68
N ARG A 254 8.52 13.15 -20.04
CA ARG A 254 8.26 14.56 -20.38
C ARG A 254 7.07 14.79 -21.34
N PRO A 255 6.87 14.00 -22.43
CA PRO A 255 5.73 14.18 -23.31
C PRO A 255 4.35 13.94 -22.68
N HIS A 256 4.31 13.25 -21.55
CA HIS A 256 3.09 12.85 -20.85
C HIS A 256 2.81 13.71 -19.61
N LEU A 257 3.79 14.49 -19.13
CA LEU A 257 3.72 15.24 -17.86
C LEU A 257 2.49 16.14 -17.77
N ASP A 258 2.26 17.00 -18.78
CA ASP A 258 1.18 17.98 -18.73
C ASP A 258 -0.19 17.30 -18.68
N GLU A 259 -0.41 16.27 -19.49
CA GLU A 259 -1.67 15.53 -19.55
C GLU A 259 -1.92 14.75 -18.24
N CYS A 260 -0.92 14.02 -17.74
CA CYS A 260 -1.05 13.26 -16.50
C CYS A 260 -1.26 14.19 -15.29
N THR A 261 -0.55 15.31 -15.22
CA THR A 261 -0.76 16.31 -14.17
C THR A 261 -2.18 16.87 -14.22
N HIS A 262 -2.71 17.16 -15.41
CA HIS A 262 -4.09 17.63 -15.56
C HIS A 262 -5.11 16.59 -15.08
N LEU A 263 -4.93 15.30 -15.44
CA LEU A 263 -5.80 14.21 -15.00
C LEU A 263 -5.75 14.02 -13.46
N ALA A 264 -4.57 14.14 -12.86
CA ALA A 264 -4.41 14.07 -11.40
C ALA A 264 -5.13 15.26 -10.70
N LEU A 265 -4.95 16.48 -11.23
CA LEU A 265 -5.64 17.67 -10.69
C LEU A 265 -7.16 17.57 -10.83
N GLN A 266 -7.69 17.03 -11.92
CA GLN A 266 -9.12 16.74 -12.04
C GLN A 266 -9.59 15.73 -11.00
N GLY A 267 -8.75 14.77 -10.59
CA GLY A 267 -9.03 13.85 -9.50
C GLY A 267 -9.22 14.55 -8.16
N MET A 268 -8.48 15.63 -7.89
CA MET A 268 -8.64 16.42 -6.65
C MET A 268 -9.99 17.15 -6.54
N GLU A 269 -10.65 17.40 -7.67
CA GLU A 269 -11.96 18.07 -7.71
C GLU A 269 -13.13 17.11 -7.46
N VAL A 270 -12.89 15.81 -7.57
CA VAL A 270 -13.89 14.78 -7.29
C VAL A 270 -14.04 14.62 -5.78
N ASP A 271 -15.28 14.40 -5.32
CA ASP A 271 -15.52 14.11 -3.91
C ASP A 271 -15.15 12.65 -3.56
N SER A 272 -13.85 12.42 -3.49
CA SER A 272 -13.24 11.13 -3.16
C SER A 272 -11.90 11.37 -2.46
N THR A 273 -11.80 10.92 -1.22
CA THR A 273 -10.57 10.99 -0.41
C THR A 273 -9.42 10.25 -1.12
N THR A 274 -9.69 9.04 -1.59
CA THR A 274 -8.70 8.21 -2.30
C THR A 274 -8.09 8.93 -3.52
N LEU A 275 -8.92 9.64 -4.31
CA LEU A 275 -8.40 10.38 -5.47
C LEU A 275 -7.56 11.59 -5.07
N ARG A 276 -7.93 12.29 -3.98
CA ARG A 276 -7.13 13.41 -3.50
C ARG A 276 -5.79 12.94 -2.94
N GLU A 277 -5.78 11.86 -2.15
CA GLU A 277 -4.54 11.24 -1.64
C GLU A 277 -3.60 10.83 -2.77
N SER A 278 -4.10 10.06 -3.73
CA SER A 278 -3.31 9.63 -4.90
C SER A 278 -2.77 10.81 -5.70
N ALA A 279 -3.57 11.88 -5.85
CA ALA A 279 -3.12 13.07 -6.55
C ALA A 279 -2.04 13.84 -5.76
N TYR A 280 -2.10 13.88 -4.41
CA TYR A 280 -1.04 14.46 -3.60
C TYR A 280 0.25 13.62 -3.66
N CYS A 281 0.16 12.29 -3.63
CA CYS A 281 1.31 11.40 -3.86
C CYS A 281 1.95 11.67 -5.22
N TYR A 282 1.14 11.74 -6.30
CA TYR A 282 1.60 12.09 -7.66
C TYR A 282 2.34 13.42 -7.66
N VAL A 283 1.76 14.46 -7.07
CA VAL A 283 2.34 15.81 -7.01
C VAL A 283 3.69 15.77 -6.29
N GLY A 284 3.79 15.06 -5.17
CA GLY A 284 5.03 14.88 -4.42
C GLY A 284 6.13 14.27 -5.29
N VAL A 285 5.84 13.15 -5.95
CA VAL A 285 6.80 12.44 -6.82
C VAL A 285 7.20 13.31 -8.02
N MET A 286 6.23 13.87 -8.74
CA MET A 286 6.52 14.68 -9.93
C MET A 286 7.29 15.96 -9.61
N SER A 287 7.03 16.56 -8.44
CA SER A 287 7.80 17.72 -8.00
C SER A 287 9.28 17.39 -7.79
N ARG A 288 9.59 16.20 -7.25
CA ARG A 288 10.98 15.74 -7.10
C ARG A 288 11.66 15.46 -8.45
N VAL A 289 10.94 14.85 -9.39
CA VAL A 289 11.48 14.48 -10.71
C VAL A 289 11.74 15.72 -11.57
N TYR A 290 10.81 16.69 -11.55
CA TYR A 290 10.87 17.88 -12.44
C TYR A 290 11.40 19.13 -11.75
N GLU A 291 11.49 19.14 -10.41
CA GLU A 291 12.02 20.26 -9.62
C GLU A 291 11.38 21.61 -10.02
N GLY A 292 12.20 22.63 -10.27
CA GLY A 292 11.73 23.96 -10.65
C GLY A 292 10.81 24.01 -11.87
N GLU A 293 10.87 23.03 -12.78
CA GLU A 293 9.96 22.97 -13.94
C GLU A 293 8.51 22.66 -13.51
N PHE A 294 8.31 22.02 -12.36
CA PHE A 294 6.99 21.73 -11.81
C PHE A 294 6.29 22.95 -11.20
N ALA A 295 7.03 24.05 -10.99
CA ALA A 295 6.51 25.29 -10.40
C ALA A 295 5.30 25.88 -11.16
N LYS A 296 5.17 25.63 -12.45
CA LYS A 296 4.02 26.11 -13.27
C LYS A 296 2.65 25.59 -12.80
N TYR A 297 2.62 24.51 -12.01
CA TYR A 297 1.38 23.91 -11.49
C TYR A 297 1.02 24.39 -10.07
N LEU A 298 1.92 25.10 -9.37
CA LEU A 298 1.72 25.51 -7.97
C LEU A 298 0.42 26.30 -7.78
N SER A 299 0.06 27.19 -8.71
CA SER A 299 -1.16 27.99 -8.63
C SER A 299 -2.46 27.16 -8.65
N PHE A 300 -2.42 25.95 -9.14
CA PHE A 300 -3.55 25.00 -9.15
C PHE A 300 -3.51 24.05 -7.96
N ILE A 301 -2.33 23.59 -7.57
CA ILE A 301 -2.12 22.56 -6.54
C ILE A 301 -2.27 23.14 -5.13
N VAL A 302 -1.59 24.24 -4.83
CA VAL A 302 -1.53 24.78 -3.45
C VAL A 302 -2.90 25.15 -2.89
N PRO A 303 -3.83 25.76 -3.65
CA PRO A 303 -5.19 26.00 -3.17
C PRO A 303 -5.96 24.74 -2.78
N GLN A 304 -5.76 23.63 -3.51
CA GLN A 304 -6.41 22.35 -3.18
C GLN A 304 -5.82 21.75 -1.89
N ILE A 305 -4.51 21.76 -1.73
CA ILE A 305 -3.84 21.34 -0.49
C ILE A 305 -4.35 22.16 0.70
N LEU A 306 -4.41 23.49 0.58
CA LEU A 306 -4.93 24.38 1.63
C LEU A 306 -6.40 24.08 1.97
N LYS A 307 -7.21 23.73 0.97
CA LYS A 307 -8.60 23.30 1.19
C LYS A 307 -8.64 22.04 2.05
N THR A 308 -7.85 21.02 1.73
CA THR A 308 -7.77 19.78 2.51
C THR A 308 -7.27 20.02 3.93
N LEU A 309 -6.18 20.79 4.11
CA LEU A 309 -5.66 21.10 5.44
C LEU A 309 -6.66 21.83 6.35
N ARG A 310 -7.64 22.51 5.77
CA ARG A 310 -8.72 23.25 6.48
C ARG A 310 -10.02 22.48 6.65
N MET A 311 -10.13 21.24 6.11
CA MET A 311 -11.34 20.45 6.27
C MET A 311 -11.64 20.21 7.75
N ASP A 312 -12.93 20.31 8.10
CA ASP A 312 -13.42 19.93 9.43
C ASP A 312 -13.62 18.40 9.47
N GLU A 313 -13.08 17.79 10.48
CA GLU A 313 -13.13 16.33 10.69
C GLU A 313 -14.19 15.94 11.72
N THR A 314 -14.77 16.94 12.40
CA THR A 314 -15.80 16.67 13.41
C THR A 314 -17.09 16.27 12.71
N MET A 315 -17.52 15.03 12.94
CA MET A 315 -18.82 14.54 12.51
C MET A 315 -19.80 14.72 13.68
N PRO A 316 -20.99 15.29 13.45
CA PRO A 316 -22.05 15.20 14.45
C PRO A 316 -22.36 13.72 14.70
N PHE A 317 -22.45 13.31 15.96
CA PHE A 317 -22.93 11.99 16.31
C PHE A 317 -24.38 11.88 15.80
N GLU A 318 -24.61 11.13 14.74
CA GLU A 318 -25.97 10.67 14.41
C GLU A 318 -26.30 9.61 15.45
N TYR A 319 -27.10 9.98 16.45
CA TYR A 319 -27.77 9.00 17.28
C TYR A 319 -28.71 8.19 16.37
N GLU A 320 -28.27 7.03 15.87
CA GLU A 320 -29.22 5.96 15.63
C GLU A 320 -29.89 5.74 16.97
N GLU A 321 -31.25 5.76 17.00
CA GLU A 321 -32.03 5.62 18.20
C GLU A 321 -31.54 4.38 18.95
N ALA A 322 -30.64 4.61 19.92
CA ALA A 322 -30.10 3.57 20.76
C ALA A 322 -31.31 2.96 21.51
N ASP A 323 -31.41 1.65 21.47
CA ASP A 323 -32.40 0.88 22.20
C ASP A 323 -32.33 1.34 23.69
N PRO A 324 -33.44 1.86 24.26
CA PRO A 324 -33.43 2.48 25.61
C PRO A 324 -32.99 1.52 26.72
N ASP A 325 -32.89 0.21 26.43
CA ASP A 325 -32.48 -0.82 27.39
C ASP A 325 -30.97 -1.10 27.43
N MET A 326 -30.14 -0.37 26.62
CA MET A 326 -28.67 -0.50 26.58
C MET A 326 -27.93 0.76 27.08
N ALA A 327 -28.56 1.55 27.94
CA ALA A 327 -27.88 2.64 28.62
C ALA A 327 -26.92 2.09 29.70
N ASP A 328 -25.67 1.84 29.33
CA ASP A 328 -24.58 1.65 30.29
C ASP A 328 -24.04 3.05 30.71
N ASP A 329 -23.85 3.19 32.04
CA ASP A 329 -23.56 4.45 32.73
C ASP A 329 -22.12 5.01 32.51
N ASP A 330 -21.54 4.91 31.33
CA ASP A 330 -20.23 5.53 31.03
C ASP A 330 -20.40 6.92 30.38
N GLU A 331 -20.55 7.96 31.25
CA GLU A 331 -20.74 9.38 30.89
C GLU A 331 -19.51 10.07 30.24
N ASP A 332 -18.48 9.36 29.78
CA ASP A 332 -17.24 9.95 29.23
C ASP A 332 -17.04 9.77 27.71
N GLU A 333 -18.04 9.30 26.96
CA GLU A 333 -17.94 9.28 25.49
C GLU A 333 -18.07 10.69 24.89
N LEU A 334 -17.00 11.11 24.21
CA LEU A 334 -16.98 12.38 23.48
C LEU A 334 -18.13 12.42 22.47
N PRO A 335 -18.93 13.52 22.43
CA PRO A 335 -20.13 13.61 21.59
C PRO A 335 -19.82 13.76 20.09
N PHE A 336 -18.60 13.49 19.65
CA PHE A 336 -18.15 13.62 18.27
C PHE A 336 -17.32 12.40 17.87
N SER A 337 -17.61 11.82 16.71
CA SER A 337 -16.70 10.93 16.01
C SER A 337 -15.80 11.72 15.07
N PHE A 338 -14.59 11.24 14.85
CA PHE A 338 -13.64 11.84 13.90
C PHE A 338 -13.60 11.03 12.61
N ASN A 339 -13.62 11.74 11.48
CA ASN A 339 -13.42 11.09 10.19
C ASN A 339 -11.92 10.85 9.97
N THR A 340 -11.47 9.63 10.22
CA THR A 340 -10.07 9.22 10.08
C THR A 340 -9.57 9.33 8.63
N ALA A 341 -10.44 9.16 7.63
CA ALA A 341 -10.07 9.31 6.23
C ALA A 341 -9.64 10.76 5.89
N ILE A 342 -10.27 11.77 6.51
CA ILE A 342 -9.83 13.18 6.35
C ILE A 342 -8.48 13.40 7.03
N SER A 343 -8.20 12.72 8.14
CA SER A 343 -6.91 12.79 8.83
C SER A 343 -5.78 12.22 7.97
N ASP A 344 -6.03 11.08 7.31
CA ASP A 344 -5.08 10.43 6.41
C ASP A 344 -4.84 11.32 5.17
N GLU A 345 -5.88 11.93 4.62
CA GLU A 345 -5.77 12.90 3.52
C GLU A 345 -4.92 14.14 3.91
N LYS A 346 -5.08 14.66 5.14
CA LYS A 346 -4.26 15.77 5.64
C LYS A 346 -2.79 15.39 5.82
N GLU A 347 -2.52 14.16 6.25
CA GLU A 347 -1.16 13.62 6.33
C GLU A 347 -0.47 13.69 4.96
N VAL A 348 -1.10 13.10 3.93
CA VAL A 348 -0.53 13.06 2.57
C VAL A 348 -0.41 14.47 1.99
N ALA A 349 -1.38 15.35 2.24
CA ALA A 349 -1.33 16.75 1.81
C ALA A 349 -0.17 17.54 2.45
N ALA A 350 0.11 17.29 3.75
CA ALA A 350 1.23 17.91 4.45
C ALA A 350 2.57 17.43 3.91
N ASP A 351 2.72 16.15 3.61
CA ASP A 351 3.92 15.61 2.99
C ASP A 351 4.14 16.18 1.58
N ALA A 352 3.09 16.22 0.76
CA ALA A 352 3.16 16.78 -0.59
C ALA A 352 3.61 18.25 -0.60
N VAL A 353 3.10 19.07 0.31
CA VAL A 353 3.47 20.49 0.37
C VAL A 353 4.92 20.68 0.84
N GLY A 354 5.41 19.84 1.73
CA GLY A 354 6.81 19.80 2.12
C GLY A 354 7.74 19.52 0.93
N GLN A 355 7.38 18.54 0.12
CA GLN A 355 8.12 18.17 -1.09
C GLN A 355 8.05 19.25 -2.17
N LEU A 356 6.87 19.85 -2.39
CA LEU A 356 6.69 20.96 -3.34
C LEU A 356 7.62 22.12 -3.03
N PHE A 357 7.69 22.54 -1.77
CA PHE A 357 8.60 23.64 -1.41
C PHE A 357 10.08 23.24 -1.58
N ALA A 358 10.45 22.04 -1.15
CA ALA A 358 11.82 21.57 -1.30
C ALA A 358 12.27 21.52 -2.77
N SER A 359 11.36 21.16 -3.68
CA SER A 359 11.65 20.96 -5.10
C SER A 359 11.55 22.24 -5.92
N THR A 360 10.56 23.09 -5.65
CA THR A 360 10.31 24.32 -6.44
C THR A 360 10.95 25.57 -5.85
N SER A 361 11.50 25.47 -4.62
CA SER A 361 12.34 26.48 -3.98
C SER A 361 11.70 27.89 -4.00
N THR A 362 12.36 28.87 -4.62
CA THR A 362 11.91 30.28 -4.63
C THR A 362 10.55 30.49 -5.27
N ALA A 363 10.11 29.60 -6.18
CA ALA A 363 8.79 29.71 -6.79
C ALA A 363 7.64 29.45 -5.81
N PHE A 364 7.90 28.71 -4.72
CA PHE A 364 6.92 28.41 -3.68
C PHE A 364 6.77 29.55 -2.64
N LEU A 365 7.71 30.50 -2.56
CA LEU A 365 7.73 31.55 -1.54
C LEU A 365 6.38 32.31 -1.37
N PRO A 366 5.62 32.61 -2.44
CA PRO A 366 4.33 33.29 -2.29
C PRO A 366 3.29 32.54 -1.44
N TYR A 367 3.43 31.23 -1.27
CA TYR A 367 2.48 30.36 -0.57
C TYR A 367 2.92 30.01 0.85
N VAL A 368 4.18 30.27 1.21
CA VAL A 368 4.81 29.77 2.43
C VAL A 368 4.09 30.20 3.68
N GLU A 369 3.74 31.48 3.80
CA GLU A 369 3.11 32.04 5.00
C GLU A 369 1.78 31.36 5.31
N GLU A 370 0.93 31.23 4.30
CA GLU A 370 -0.39 30.63 4.43
C GLU A 370 -0.30 29.13 4.74
N VAL A 371 0.55 28.39 4.01
CA VAL A 371 0.74 26.96 4.21
C VAL A 371 1.39 26.66 5.57
N ALA A 372 2.41 27.42 5.98
CA ALA A 372 3.03 27.24 7.28
C ALA A 372 2.06 27.46 8.44
N ALA A 373 1.14 28.43 8.31
CA ALA A 373 0.11 28.67 9.31
C ALA A 373 -0.83 27.46 9.48
N GLU A 374 -1.21 26.79 8.39
CA GLU A 374 -2.04 25.57 8.46
C GLU A 374 -1.25 24.37 9.00
N LEU A 375 0.01 24.19 8.60
CA LEU A 375 0.86 23.13 9.16
C LEU A 375 1.09 23.29 10.66
N VAL A 376 1.23 24.53 11.17
CA VAL A 376 1.34 24.79 12.61
C VAL A 376 0.08 24.39 13.36
N LYS A 377 -1.12 24.60 12.79
CA LYS A 377 -2.36 24.12 13.40
C LYS A 377 -2.42 22.60 13.51
N LEU A 378 -1.90 21.90 12.48
CA LEU A 378 -1.81 20.44 12.47
C LEU A 378 -0.89 19.85 13.56
N LEU A 379 0.04 20.62 14.13
CA LEU A 379 0.86 20.13 15.25
C LEU A 379 0.04 19.78 16.51
N SER A 380 -1.17 20.30 16.63
CA SER A 380 -2.09 20.01 17.74
C SER A 380 -3.22 19.05 17.31
N HIS A 381 -3.08 18.39 16.16
CA HIS A 381 -4.08 17.48 15.63
C HIS A 381 -4.21 16.21 16.49
N PHE A 382 -5.38 15.56 16.53
CA PHE A 382 -5.58 14.34 17.31
C PHE A 382 -4.83 13.14 16.69
N SER A 383 -4.72 13.05 15.35
CA SER A 383 -3.96 11.99 14.67
C SER A 383 -2.46 12.20 14.83
N ASP A 384 -1.76 11.14 15.26
CA ASP A 384 -0.30 11.12 15.41
C ASP A 384 0.42 11.24 14.06
N THR A 385 -0.13 10.61 13.03
CA THR A 385 0.44 10.59 11.67
C THR A 385 0.38 11.99 11.05
N ALA A 386 -0.76 12.68 11.16
CA ALA A 386 -0.91 14.05 10.69
C ALA A 386 0.03 15.03 11.42
N ARG A 387 0.20 14.88 12.78
CA ARG A 387 1.20 15.68 13.53
C ARG A 387 2.62 15.43 13.06
N LYS A 388 2.96 14.16 12.79
CA LYS A 388 4.27 13.76 12.29
C LYS A 388 4.55 14.36 10.91
N ALA A 389 3.62 14.22 9.97
CA ALA A 389 3.72 14.78 8.62
C ALA A 389 3.88 16.30 8.65
N ALA A 390 3.08 17.02 9.44
CA ALA A 390 3.21 18.47 9.62
C ALA A 390 4.58 18.86 10.20
N THR A 391 5.09 18.10 11.16
CA THR A 391 6.42 18.32 11.74
C THR A 391 7.52 18.16 10.69
N VAL A 392 7.49 17.08 9.91
CA VAL A 392 8.45 16.81 8.83
C VAL A 392 8.39 17.91 7.76
N ALA A 393 7.19 18.32 7.36
CA ALA A 393 6.99 19.40 6.39
C ALA A 393 7.59 20.72 6.88
N LEU A 394 7.35 21.11 8.15
CA LEU A 394 7.91 22.33 8.73
C LEU A 394 9.44 22.29 8.83
N PHE A 395 10.05 21.15 9.21
CA PHE A 395 11.49 21.00 9.16
C PHE A 395 12.04 21.09 7.74
N THR A 396 11.31 20.55 6.78
CA THR A 396 11.67 20.66 5.35
C THR A 396 11.59 22.13 4.89
N PHE A 397 10.62 22.91 5.36
CA PHE A 397 10.53 24.35 5.12
C PHE A 397 11.75 25.07 5.66
N ILE A 398 12.11 24.84 6.93
CA ILE A 398 13.29 25.46 7.56
C ILE A 398 14.56 25.14 6.77
N ARG A 399 14.73 23.87 6.39
CA ARG A 399 15.90 23.42 5.61
C ARG A 399 15.94 24.06 4.23
N THR A 400 14.79 24.22 3.57
CA THR A 400 14.69 24.85 2.26
C THR A 400 14.95 26.34 2.34
N PHE A 401 14.44 27.05 3.35
CA PHE A 401 14.78 28.45 3.61
C PHE A 401 16.28 28.64 3.84
N ASN A 402 16.91 27.77 4.63
CA ASN A 402 18.33 27.86 4.85
C ASN A 402 19.13 27.70 3.54
N LYS A 403 18.71 26.79 2.65
CA LYS A 403 19.34 26.64 1.32
C LYS A 403 19.15 27.88 0.44
N ILE A 404 18.00 28.54 0.51
CA ILE A 404 17.70 29.76 -0.26
C ILE A 404 18.49 30.95 0.27
N ALA A 405 18.57 31.08 1.61
CA ALA A 405 19.22 32.21 2.28
C ALA A 405 20.76 32.09 2.32
N SER A 406 21.29 30.90 2.38
CA SER A 406 22.72 30.63 2.49
C SER A 406 23.11 29.49 1.53
N PRO A 407 23.37 29.79 0.25
CA PRO A 407 23.71 28.78 -0.75
C PRO A 407 25.05 28.07 -0.47
N GLU A 408 25.87 28.59 0.45
CA GLU A 408 27.11 27.92 0.88
C GLU A 408 26.85 26.89 2.00
N PRO A 409 27.55 25.75 1.97
CA PRO A 409 27.35 24.72 3.00
C PRO A 409 27.73 25.29 4.38
N TRP A 410 26.83 25.10 5.34
CA TRP A 410 27.10 25.49 6.73
C TRP A 410 28.33 24.75 7.28
N MET A 411 29.25 25.52 7.85
CA MET A 411 30.44 24.97 8.56
C MET A 411 30.23 25.08 10.06
N PRO A 412 30.54 24.02 10.84
CA PRO A 412 30.47 24.05 12.30
C PRO A 412 31.31 25.20 12.87
N GLY A 413 30.73 26.02 13.76
CA GLY A 413 31.40 27.17 14.37
C GLY A 413 31.22 28.50 13.63
N VAL A 414 30.59 28.52 12.47
CA VAL A 414 30.20 29.75 11.78
C VAL A 414 28.78 30.12 12.20
N PRO A 415 28.55 31.34 12.78
CA PRO A 415 27.20 31.78 13.10
C PRO A 415 26.34 31.83 11.84
N LEU A 416 25.09 31.34 11.94
CA LEU A 416 24.08 31.62 10.92
C LEU A 416 23.91 33.16 10.88
N VAL A 417 24.28 33.77 9.76
CA VAL A 417 24.14 35.20 9.58
C VAL A 417 22.66 35.54 9.64
N SER A 418 22.34 36.45 10.53
CA SER A 418 21.00 37.04 10.72
C SER A 418 20.50 37.78 9.49
#